data_5eada7c8dfb0aff10856b8c636aca6ab
#
_entry.id   5eada7c8dfb0aff10856b8c636aca6ab
#
_cell.length_a   1.000
_cell.length_b   1.000
_cell.length_c   1.000
_cell.angle_alpha   90.00
_cell.angle_beta   90.00
_cell.angle_gamma   90.00
#
_symmetry.space_group_name_H-M   'P 1'
#
loop_
_entity.id
_entity.type
_entity.pdbx_description
1 polymer ?
#
loop_
_entity_poly.entity_id
_entity_poly.type
_entity_poly.pdbx_seq_one_letter_code
_entity_poly.pdbx_strand_id
1 'polypeptide(L)'
;MENTSGAPRGLKTWFVIHFVVDMLFAIPLLLIPELILPWFGWESFDPVMPRLVGAALLGIGGESIFSRNTSRDTFKSLLRLKIIWASGAILALVLGIIYGAPPAAWGFLLIFAGFLGVWVYYRYRLS
;
A
#
# COMPACT_ATOMS: atom_id res chain seq x y z
N MET A 1 -21.74 16.15 -5.52
CA MET A 1 -21.76 16.19 -4.06
C MET A 1 -20.61 17.02 -3.54
N GLU A 2 -20.90 17.95 -2.67
CA GLU A 2 -19.90 18.81 -2.11
C GLU A 2 -18.96 18.04 -1.17
N ASN A 3 -17.67 18.40 -1.20
CA ASN A 3 -16.68 17.78 -0.35
C ASN A 3 -16.63 18.49 1.00
N THR A 4 -17.39 17.99 1.97
CA THR A 4 -17.51 18.60 3.29
C THR A 4 -16.24 18.52 4.13
N SER A 5 -15.29 17.63 3.79
CA SER A 5 -14.01 17.51 4.51
C SER A 5 -12.99 18.57 4.07
N GLY A 6 -13.25 19.29 2.98
CA GLY A 6 -12.28 20.20 2.39
C GLY A 6 -11.15 19.51 1.64
N ALA A 7 -11.16 18.19 1.54
CA ALA A 7 -10.15 17.43 0.83
C ALA A 7 -10.47 17.35 -0.67
N PRO A 8 -9.46 17.29 -1.55
CA PRO A 8 -9.70 17.12 -2.98
C PRO A 8 -10.45 15.81 -3.29
N ARG A 9 -11.35 15.85 -4.30
CA ARG A 9 -12.09 14.65 -4.70
C ARG A 9 -11.19 13.53 -5.16
N GLY A 10 -10.10 13.86 -5.85
CA GLY A 10 -9.12 12.88 -6.29
C GLY A 10 -8.53 12.08 -5.14
N LEU A 11 -8.37 12.69 -3.98
CA LEU A 11 -7.85 11.99 -2.80
C LEU A 11 -8.78 10.85 -2.36
N LYS A 12 -10.09 11.09 -2.36
CA LYS A 12 -11.07 10.04 -2.03
C LYS A 12 -10.97 8.89 -3.03
N THR A 13 -10.87 9.22 -4.32
CA THR A 13 -10.72 8.22 -5.37
C THR A 13 -9.46 7.39 -5.16
N TRP A 14 -8.33 8.03 -4.83
CA TRP A 14 -7.09 7.32 -4.58
C TRP A 14 -7.14 6.45 -3.33
N PHE A 15 -7.90 6.84 -2.32
CA PHE A 15 -8.12 5.98 -1.15
C PHE A 15 -8.90 4.72 -1.53
N VAL A 16 -9.89 4.84 -2.40
CA VAL A 16 -10.63 3.66 -2.91
C VAL A 16 -9.71 2.77 -3.76
N ILE A 17 -8.92 3.37 -4.65
CA ILE A 17 -7.96 2.62 -5.48
C ILE A 17 -6.97 1.87 -4.58
N HIS A 18 -6.44 2.53 -3.55
CA HIS A 18 -5.50 1.90 -2.62
C HIS A 18 -6.14 0.72 -1.89
N PHE A 19 -7.38 0.88 -1.44
CA PHE A 19 -8.12 -0.23 -0.83
C PHE A 19 -8.21 -1.42 -1.79
N VAL A 20 -8.61 -1.20 -3.04
CA VAL A 20 -8.77 -2.29 -4.02
C VAL A 20 -7.44 -2.98 -4.28
N VAL A 21 -6.38 -2.21 -4.53
CA VAL A 21 -5.05 -2.79 -4.80
C VAL A 21 -4.54 -3.55 -3.59
N ASP A 22 -4.68 -2.98 -2.39
CA ASP A 22 -4.23 -3.66 -1.17
C ASP A 22 -4.98 -4.96 -0.93
N MET A 23 -6.30 -5.01 -1.18
CA MET A 23 -7.07 -6.25 -1.02
C MET A 23 -6.67 -7.32 -2.03
N LEU A 24 -6.35 -6.91 -3.27
CA LEU A 24 -5.89 -7.86 -4.29
C LEU A 24 -4.60 -8.59 -3.87
N PHE A 25 -3.76 -7.95 -3.07
CA PHE A 25 -2.54 -8.58 -2.54
C PHE A 25 -2.74 -9.16 -1.13
N ALA A 26 -3.50 -8.47 -0.27
CA ALA A 26 -3.67 -8.89 1.12
C ALA A 26 -4.34 -10.25 1.23
N ILE A 27 -5.42 -10.47 0.48
CA ILE A 27 -6.18 -11.71 0.58
C ILE A 27 -5.34 -12.92 0.17
N PRO A 28 -4.68 -12.94 -1.00
CA PRO A 28 -3.81 -14.07 -1.34
C PRO A 28 -2.64 -14.26 -0.38
N LEU A 29 -2.01 -13.17 0.09
CA LEU A 29 -0.88 -13.28 1.01
C LEU A 29 -1.29 -13.83 2.37
N LEU A 30 -2.48 -13.49 2.85
CA LEU A 30 -3.00 -14.03 4.11
C LEU A 30 -3.37 -15.50 3.99
N LEU A 31 -4.08 -15.86 2.93
CA LEU A 31 -4.74 -17.16 2.83
C LEU A 31 -3.92 -18.20 2.08
N ILE A 32 -3.22 -17.81 1.01
CA ILE A 32 -2.52 -18.74 0.11
C ILE A 32 -1.14 -18.25 -0.32
N PRO A 33 -0.28 -17.79 0.61
CA PRO A 33 1.07 -17.33 0.22
C PRO A 33 1.89 -18.43 -0.44
N GLU A 34 1.68 -19.68 -0.05
CA GLU A 34 2.39 -20.84 -0.61
C GLU A 34 2.06 -21.06 -2.10
N LEU A 35 0.93 -20.56 -2.56
CA LEU A 35 0.52 -20.66 -3.95
C LEU A 35 0.96 -19.44 -4.76
N ILE A 36 0.79 -18.24 -4.21
CA ILE A 36 1.01 -17.01 -4.98
C ILE A 36 2.48 -16.60 -5.07
N LEU A 37 3.26 -16.78 -4.00
CA LEU A 37 4.66 -16.33 -3.99
C LEU A 37 5.56 -17.11 -4.94
N PRO A 38 5.45 -18.45 -5.06
CA PRO A 38 6.22 -19.17 -6.08
C PRO A 38 5.89 -18.71 -7.49
N TRP A 39 4.64 -18.33 -7.74
CA TRP A 39 4.23 -17.82 -9.05
C TRP A 39 4.96 -16.51 -9.40
N PHE A 40 5.27 -15.68 -8.39
CA PHE A 40 6.07 -14.46 -8.57
C PHE A 40 7.59 -14.72 -8.52
N GLY A 41 8.02 -15.94 -8.23
CA GLY A 41 9.44 -16.30 -8.21
C GLY A 41 10.04 -16.50 -6.82
N TRP A 42 9.28 -16.30 -5.75
CA TRP A 42 9.74 -16.60 -4.38
C TRP A 42 9.44 -18.06 -4.04
N GLU A 43 10.45 -18.90 -4.16
CA GLU A 43 10.28 -20.35 -3.98
C GLU A 43 10.55 -20.81 -2.56
N SER A 44 11.34 -20.05 -1.80
CA SER A 44 11.73 -20.40 -0.43
C SER A 44 11.41 -19.23 0.51
N PHE A 45 10.51 -19.45 1.46
CA PHE A 45 10.09 -18.43 2.43
C PHE A 45 9.38 -19.10 3.60
N ASP A 46 9.36 -18.41 4.75
CA ASP A 46 8.51 -18.78 5.87
C ASP A 46 7.11 -18.20 5.62
N PRO A 47 6.04 -19.02 5.63
CA PRO A 47 4.68 -18.52 5.35
C PRO A 47 4.17 -17.44 6.31
N VAL A 48 4.74 -17.32 7.51
CA VAL A 48 4.31 -16.31 8.48
C VAL A 48 4.63 -14.90 7.98
N MET A 49 5.80 -14.71 7.37
CA MET A 49 6.22 -13.37 6.93
C MET A 49 5.28 -12.78 5.85
N PRO A 50 4.97 -13.49 4.76
CA PRO A 50 4.01 -12.95 3.79
C PRO A 50 2.60 -12.77 4.37
N ARG A 51 2.18 -13.61 5.32
CA ARG A 51 0.91 -13.41 6.00
C ARG A 51 0.89 -12.13 6.82
N LEU A 52 2.01 -11.78 7.48
CA LEU A 52 2.12 -10.51 8.19
C LEU A 52 2.05 -9.32 7.24
N VAL A 53 2.67 -9.42 6.07
CA VAL A 53 2.55 -8.38 5.04
C VAL A 53 1.10 -8.25 4.59
N GLY A 54 0.42 -9.38 4.35
CA GLY A 54 -1.00 -9.38 4.01
C GLY A 54 -1.86 -8.72 5.08
N ALA A 55 -1.58 -9.00 6.36
CA ALA A 55 -2.28 -8.36 7.47
C ALA A 55 -2.05 -6.84 7.50
N ALA A 56 -0.82 -6.39 7.24
CA ALA A 56 -0.51 -4.96 7.18
C ALA A 56 -1.27 -4.28 6.02
N LEU A 57 -1.30 -4.91 4.86
CA LEU A 57 -2.06 -4.40 3.71
C LEU A 57 -3.56 -4.38 3.99
N LEU A 58 -4.08 -5.40 4.67
CA LEU A 58 -5.48 -5.44 5.08
C LEU A 58 -5.82 -4.26 5.99
N GLY A 59 -4.97 -3.97 6.97
CA GLY A 59 -5.18 -2.87 7.90
C GLY A 59 -5.09 -1.51 7.22
N ILE A 60 -4.03 -1.27 6.47
CA ILE A 60 -3.80 0.03 5.81
C ILE A 60 -4.82 0.25 4.70
N GLY A 61 -5.05 -0.75 3.86
CA GLY A 61 -6.03 -0.66 2.78
C GLY A 61 -7.46 -0.61 3.31
N GLY A 62 -7.77 -1.41 4.33
CA GLY A 62 -9.09 -1.40 4.96
C GLY A 62 -9.43 -0.04 5.53
N GLU A 63 -8.49 0.59 6.25
CA GLU A 63 -8.69 1.94 6.76
C GLU A 63 -8.96 2.93 5.63
N SER A 64 -8.34 2.75 4.47
CA SER A 64 -8.54 3.63 3.33
C SER A 64 -10.01 3.71 2.88
N ILE A 65 -10.71 2.58 2.86
CA ILE A 65 -12.12 2.58 2.44
C ILE A 65 -13.02 3.20 3.51
N PHE A 66 -12.74 2.93 4.78
CA PHE A 66 -13.53 3.50 5.87
C PHE A 66 -13.32 5.00 6.02
N SER A 67 -12.13 5.50 5.69
CA SER A 67 -11.75 6.90 5.90
C SER A 67 -11.88 7.76 4.64
N ARG A 68 -12.46 7.25 3.57
CA ARG A 68 -12.55 7.98 2.28
C ARG A 68 -13.35 9.29 2.37
N ASN A 69 -14.17 9.43 3.40
CA ASN A 69 -14.99 10.63 3.64
C ASN A 69 -14.66 11.31 4.96
N THR A 70 -13.44 11.13 5.45
CA THR A 70 -13.02 11.65 6.75
C THR A 70 -12.66 13.13 6.70
N SER A 71 -12.31 13.70 7.86
CA SER A 71 -11.89 15.09 7.99
C SER A 71 -10.52 15.33 7.35
N ARG A 72 -10.24 16.62 7.06
CA ARG A 72 -8.94 17.04 6.51
C ARG A 72 -7.78 16.61 7.43
N ASP A 73 -7.91 16.80 8.74
CA ASP A 73 -6.86 16.43 9.68
C ASP A 73 -6.62 14.92 9.72
N THR A 74 -7.67 14.13 9.65
CA THR A 74 -7.55 12.68 9.57
C THR A 74 -6.88 12.25 8.26
N PHE A 75 -7.24 12.87 7.13
CA PHE A 75 -6.53 12.61 5.88
C PHE A 75 -5.04 12.90 6.00
N LYS A 76 -4.66 14.01 6.62
CA LYS A 76 -3.25 14.34 6.83
C LYS A 76 -2.50 13.26 7.60
N SER A 77 -3.11 12.75 8.66
CA SER A 77 -2.52 11.68 9.48
C SER A 77 -2.41 10.37 8.70
N LEU A 78 -3.46 10.01 7.97
CA LEU A 78 -3.45 8.78 7.16
C LEU A 78 -2.46 8.87 6.00
N LEU A 79 -2.33 10.04 5.37
CA LEU A 79 -1.33 10.23 4.31
C LEU A 79 0.09 10.10 4.88
N ARG A 80 0.34 10.63 6.07
CA ARG A 80 1.63 10.45 6.73
C ARG A 80 1.91 8.96 6.98
N LEU A 81 0.93 8.22 7.48
CA LEU A 81 1.05 6.77 7.67
C LEU A 81 1.40 6.07 6.35
N LYS A 82 0.68 6.40 5.29
CA LYS A 82 0.90 5.80 3.97
C LYS A 82 2.29 6.15 3.41
N ILE A 83 2.76 7.36 3.63
CA ILE A 83 4.09 7.79 3.20
C ILE A 83 5.17 6.99 3.94
N ILE A 84 5.04 6.85 5.26
CA ILE A 84 5.97 6.07 6.06
C ILE A 84 5.96 4.61 5.62
N TRP A 85 4.78 4.04 5.45
CA TRP A 85 4.61 2.66 5.01
C TRP A 85 5.23 2.43 3.62
N ALA A 86 4.90 3.27 2.65
CA ALA A 86 5.41 3.13 1.28
C ALA A 86 6.93 3.32 1.24
N SER A 87 7.46 4.26 2.00
CA SER A 87 8.91 4.48 2.07
C SER A 87 9.64 3.28 2.65
N GLY A 88 9.10 2.69 3.72
CA GLY A 88 9.65 1.47 4.31
C GLY A 88 9.58 0.27 3.36
N ALA A 89 8.46 0.14 2.65
CA ALA A 89 8.28 -0.93 1.67
C ALA A 89 9.27 -0.79 0.50
N ILE A 90 9.49 0.44 0.03
CA ILE A 90 10.46 0.71 -1.04
C ILE A 90 11.87 0.34 -0.56
N LEU A 91 12.24 0.74 0.65
CA LEU A 91 13.54 0.36 1.21
C LEU A 91 13.70 -1.17 1.28
N ALA A 92 12.67 -1.86 1.76
CA ALA A 92 12.69 -3.33 1.84
C ALA A 92 12.85 -3.97 0.45
N LEU A 93 12.14 -3.45 -0.55
CA LEU A 93 12.23 -3.96 -1.91
C LEU A 93 13.58 -3.68 -2.55
N VAL A 94 14.14 -2.49 -2.36
CA VAL A 94 15.48 -2.14 -2.87
C VAL A 94 16.53 -3.05 -2.25
N LEU A 95 16.50 -3.24 -0.94
CA LEU A 95 17.43 -4.15 -0.27
C LEU A 95 17.25 -5.59 -0.76
N GLY A 96 16.00 -6.02 -0.93
CA GLY A 96 15.70 -7.35 -1.47
C GLY A 96 16.27 -7.54 -2.87
N ILE A 97 16.12 -6.55 -3.75
CA ILE A 97 16.65 -6.58 -5.11
C ILE A 97 18.18 -6.68 -5.08
N ILE A 98 18.84 -5.91 -4.22
CA ILE A 98 20.30 -5.96 -4.08
C ILE A 98 20.76 -7.37 -3.66
N TYR A 99 19.99 -8.05 -2.82
CA TYR A 99 20.32 -9.39 -2.33
C TYR A 99 19.67 -10.51 -3.14
N GLY A 100 19.21 -10.24 -4.35
CA GLY A 100 18.82 -11.28 -5.30
C GLY A 100 17.35 -11.63 -5.35
N ALA A 101 16.46 -10.73 -4.95
CA ALA A 101 15.02 -10.95 -5.07
C ALA A 101 14.60 -11.22 -6.51
N PRO A 102 13.49 -11.97 -6.74
CA PRO A 102 13.00 -12.22 -8.09
C PRO A 102 12.65 -10.92 -8.84
N PRO A 103 12.64 -10.96 -10.19
CA PRO A 103 12.30 -9.76 -10.98
C PRO A 103 10.95 -9.13 -10.65
N ALA A 104 9.98 -9.88 -10.13
CA ALA A 104 8.71 -9.34 -9.68
C ALA A 104 8.86 -8.25 -8.62
N ALA A 105 9.96 -8.25 -7.84
CA ALA A 105 10.23 -7.20 -6.87
C ALA A 105 10.29 -5.81 -7.51
N TRP A 106 10.77 -5.71 -8.74
CA TRP A 106 10.75 -4.44 -9.48
C TRP A 106 9.33 -3.94 -9.74
N GLY A 107 8.42 -4.84 -10.07
CA GLY A 107 7.01 -4.49 -10.26
C GLY A 107 6.38 -3.95 -8.99
N PHE A 108 6.62 -4.61 -7.86
CA PHE A 108 6.12 -4.13 -6.56
C PHE A 108 6.76 -2.80 -6.18
N LEU A 109 8.06 -2.61 -6.46
CA LEU A 109 8.73 -1.34 -6.23
C LEU A 109 8.06 -0.20 -7.00
N LEU A 110 7.71 -0.43 -8.25
CA LEU A 110 7.03 0.57 -9.07
C LEU A 110 5.64 0.91 -8.52
N ILE A 111 4.90 -0.08 -8.03
CA ILE A 111 3.58 0.13 -7.43
C ILE A 111 3.72 1.01 -6.18
N PHE A 112 4.63 0.68 -5.28
CA PHE A 112 4.83 1.48 -4.06
C PHE A 112 5.36 2.88 -4.37
N ALA A 113 6.27 3.01 -5.35
CA ALA A 113 6.78 4.32 -5.76
C ALA A 113 5.66 5.20 -6.34
N GLY A 114 4.77 4.61 -7.15
CA GLY A 114 3.62 5.32 -7.69
C GLY A 114 2.69 5.81 -6.59
N PHE A 115 2.32 4.95 -5.65
CA PHE A 115 1.51 5.36 -4.52
C PHE A 115 2.20 6.40 -3.65
N LEU A 116 3.51 6.25 -3.39
CA LEU A 116 4.24 7.24 -2.62
C LEU A 116 4.15 8.63 -3.26
N GLY A 117 4.31 8.70 -4.58
CA GLY A 117 4.16 9.97 -5.30
C GLY A 117 2.77 10.59 -5.11
N VAL A 118 1.73 9.76 -5.18
CA VAL A 118 0.35 10.19 -4.95
C VAL A 118 0.17 10.73 -3.53
N TRP A 119 0.66 9.99 -2.53
CA TRP A 119 0.50 10.37 -1.13
C TRP A 119 1.26 11.65 -0.79
N VAL A 120 2.47 11.81 -1.31
CA VAL A 120 3.27 13.03 -1.12
C VAL A 120 2.57 14.23 -1.76
N TYR A 121 2.06 14.05 -2.99
CA TYR A 121 1.34 15.11 -3.70
C TYR A 121 0.14 15.60 -2.89
N TYR A 122 -0.72 14.69 -2.42
CA TYR A 122 -1.90 15.09 -1.68
C TYR A 122 -1.56 15.62 -0.28
N ARG A 123 -0.52 15.07 0.35
CA ARG A 123 -0.08 15.60 1.65
C ARG A 123 0.37 17.05 1.52
N TYR A 124 1.10 17.35 0.44
CA TYR A 124 1.49 18.72 0.12
C TYR A 124 0.26 19.61 -0.12
N ARG A 125 -0.71 19.11 -0.89
CA ARG A 125 -1.95 19.83 -1.19
C ARG A 125 -2.77 20.16 0.06
N LEU A 126 -2.67 19.37 1.11
CA LEU A 126 -3.38 19.58 2.36
C LEU A 126 -2.61 20.42 3.37
N SER A 127 -1.39 20.77 3.08
CA SER A 127 -0.55 21.56 4.00
C SER A 127 -1.01 23.01 4.11
#